data_40482b912116da7d4c2b3373ff8bce48
#
_entry.id   40482b912116da7d4c2b3373ff8bce48
#
_cell.length_a   1.000
_cell.length_b   1.000
_cell.length_c   1.000
_cell.angle_alpha   90.00
_cell.angle_beta   90.00
_cell.angle_gamma   90.00
#
_symmetry.space_group_name_H-M   'P 1'
#
loop_
_entity.id
_entity.type
_entity.pdbx_description
1 polymer ?
#
loop_
_entity_poly.entity_id
_entity_poly.type
_entity_poly.pdbx_seq_one_letter_code
_entity_poly.pdbx_strand_id
1 'polypeptide(L)'
;MNKFLLIDDEEVFNFIHTQVIQLIQPDAQIKEIRSSSMALEYIRTSIDKTDEFPDAILVDINMPEMNGFELLEELQKLSTSFIKKPHIYMVTSSLFESDRKRAQSFSILSGFMEKPISADQVQTVINQINSR
;
A
#
# COMPACT_ATOMS: atom_id res chain seq x y z
N MET A 1 5.64 14.55 7.97
CA MET A 1 5.81 14.09 6.58
C MET A 1 5.21 12.70 6.42
N ASN A 2 4.64 12.41 5.26
CA ASN A 2 3.96 11.14 5.05
C ASN A 2 4.91 10.05 4.58
N LYS A 3 4.66 8.84 5.03
CA LYS A 3 5.45 7.67 4.67
C LYS A 3 4.60 6.68 3.87
N PHE A 4 5.09 6.32 2.69
CA PHE A 4 4.42 5.39 1.78
C PHE A 4 5.22 4.10 1.69
N LEU A 5 4.52 2.97 1.70
CA LEU A 5 5.11 1.66 1.43
C LEU A 5 4.51 1.16 0.10
N LEU A 6 5.37 0.94 -0.88
CA LEU A 6 4.97 0.48 -2.20
C LEU A 6 5.40 -0.97 -2.36
N ILE A 7 4.46 -1.87 -2.59
CA ILE A 7 4.71 -3.30 -2.67
C ILE A 7 4.29 -3.79 -4.05
N ASP A 8 5.27 -4.03 -4.92
CA ASP A 8 5.05 -4.46 -6.30
C ASP A 8 6.30 -5.19 -6.77
N ASP A 9 6.15 -6.37 -7.35
CA ASP A 9 7.29 -7.12 -7.85
C ASP A 9 7.85 -6.54 -9.14
N GLU A 10 7.10 -5.66 -9.81
CA GLU A 10 7.56 -4.95 -10.99
C GLU A 10 8.21 -3.62 -10.59
N GLU A 11 9.53 -3.58 -10.68
CA GLU A 11 10.30 -2.39 -10.28
C GLU A 11 9.84 -1.13 -11.01
N VAL A 12 9.42 -1.26 -12.26
CA VAL A 12 8.99 -0.10 -13.05
C VAL A 12 7.77 0.58 -12.43
N PHE A 13 6.83 -0.17 -11.89
CA PHE A 13 5.66 0.42 -11.27
C PHE A 13 6.01 1.10 -9.94
N ASN A 14 6.88 0.49 -9.14
CA ASN A 14 7.38 1.15 -7.93
C ASN A 14 8.04 2.48 -8.28
N PHE A 15 8.84 2.51 -9.34
CA PHE A 15 9.49 3.74 -9.80
C PHE A 15 8.47 4.79 -10.22
N ILE A 16 7.51 4.40 -11.05
CA ILE A 16 6.47 5.33 -11.54
C ILE A 16 5.68 5.91 -10.37
N HIS A 17 5.24 5.05 -9.46
CA HIS A 17 4.44 5.49 -8.32
C HIS A 17 5.23 6.42 -7.40
N THR A 18 6.51 6.13 -7.19
CA THR A 18 7.38 7.01 -6.42
C THR A 18 7.45 8.40 -7.07
N GLN A 19 7.61 8.45 -8.40
CA GLN A 19 7.69 9.72 -9.11
C GLN A 19 6.39 10.52 -8.97
N VAL A 20 5.25 9.87 -9.11
CA VAL A 20 3.95 10.55 -8.99
C VAL A 20 3.75 11.09 -7.58
N ILE A 21 4.07 10.28 -6.57
CA ILE A 21 3.91 10.70 -5.16
C ILE A 21 4.81 11.89 -4.85
N GLN A 22 6.07 11.85 -5.28
CA GLN A 22 7.01 12.95 -5.00
C GLN A 22 6.69 14.21 -5.80
N LEU A 23 6.02 14.08 -6.93
CA LEU A 23 5.54 15.25 -7.67
C LEU A 23 4.50 16.01 -6.85
N ILE A 24 3.62 15.29 -6.17
CA ILE A 24 2.54 15.89 -5.37
C ILE A 24 3.04 16.28 -3.97
N GLN A 25 3.90 15.48 -3.39
CA GLN A 25 4.44 15.73 -2.04
C GLN A 25 5.94 15.45 -2.04
N PRO A 26 6.77 16.47 -2.36
CA PRO A 26 8.22 16.27 -2.52
C PRO A 26 8.94 15.74 -1.28
N ASP A 27 8.40 15.98 -0.08
CA ASP A 27 9.02 15.52 1.16
C ASP A 27 8.49 14.15 1.63
N ALA A 28 7.66 13.49 0.84
CA ALA A 28 7.17 12.15 1.18
C ALA A 28 8.32 11.17 1.26
N GLN A 29 8.28 10.32 2.29
CA GLN A 29 9.23 9.20 2.42
C GLN A 29 8.62 7.96 1.78
N ILE A 30 9.38 7.30 0.92
CA ILE A 30 8.87 6.17 0.15
C ILE A 30 9.79 4.98 0.32
N LYS A 31 9.20 3.86 0.72
CA LYS A 31 9.89 2.57 0.81
C LYS A 31 9.33 1.67 -0.28
N GLU A 32 10.19 1.20 -1.18
CA GLU A 32 9.80 0.27 -2.25
C GLU A 32 10.23 -1.13 -1.87
N ILE A 33 9.29 -2.07 -1.91
CA ILE A 33 9.56 -3.47 -1.61
C ILE A 33 8.98 -4.32 -2.72
N ARG A 34 9.72 -5.33 -3.17
CA ARG A 34 9.37 -6.12 -4.36
C ARG A 34 8.83 -7.52 -4.05
N SER A 35 8.64 -7.85 -2.79
CA SER A 35 8.03 -9.14 -2.43
C SER A 35 7.14 -8.99 -1.22
N SER A 36 6.07 -9.81 -1.17
CA SER A 36 5.12 -9.78 -0.06
C SER A 36 5.76 -10.25 1.25
N SER A 37 6.64 -11.26 1.19
CA SER A 37 7.28 -11.75 2.41
C SER A 37 8.19 -10.69 3.02
N MET A 38 8.93 -9.95 2.19
CA MET A 38 9.78 -8.86 2.67
C MET A 38 8.93 -7.70 3.21
N ALA A 39 7.80 -7.42 2.57
CA ALA A 39 6.88 -6.38 3.03
C ALA A 39 6.29 -6.73 4.40
N LEU A 40 5.89 -7.98 4.56
CA LEU A 40 5.34 -8.46 5.83
C LEU A 40 6.38 -8.35 6.95
N GLU A 41 7.63 -8.72 6.67
CA GLU A 41 8.71 -8.60 7.64
C GLU A 41 8.96 -7.14 8.01
N TYR A 42 8.98 -6.25 7.01
CA TYR A 42 9.14 -4.82 7.25
C TYR A 42 8.04 -4.28 8.19
N ILE A 43 6.80 -4.69 7.94
CA ILE A 43 5.67 -4.25 8.76
C ILE A 43 5.80 -4.81 10.18
N ARG A 44 6.15 -6.09 10.33
CA ARG A 44 6.34 -6.70 11.65
C ARG A 44 7.40 -5.99 12.47
N THR A 45 8.53 -5.61 11.84
CA THR A 45 9.62 -4.99 12.55
C THR A 45 9.39 -3.51 12.85
N SER A 46 8.45 -2.86 12.14
CA SER A 46 8.12 -1.45 12.34
C SER A 46 6.80 -1.22 13.07
N ILE A 47 6.15 -2.28 13.49
CA ILE A 47 4.76 -2.23 14.00
C ILE A 47 4.60 -1.31 15.21
N ASP A 48 5.64 -1.18 16.03
CA ASP A 48 5.63 -0.34 17.23
C ASP A 48 6.52 0.91 17.08
N LYS A 49 6.96 1.21 15.85
CA LYS A 49 7.85 2.35 15.59
C LYS A 49 7.12 3.39 14.76
N THR A 50 6.62 4.42 15.41
CA THR A 50 5.79 5.45 14.79
C THR A 50 6.45 6.08 13.57
N ASP A 51 7.76 6.34 13.64
CA ASP A 51 8.48 7.02 12.55
C ASP A 51 8.74 6.12 11.34
N GLU A 52 8.71 4.81 11.52
CA GLU A 52 8.99 3.86 10.46
C GLU A 52 7.73 3.23 9.87
N PHE A 53 6.65 3.18 10.65
CA PHE A 53 5.41 2.54 10.20
C PHE A 53 4.75 3.39 9.12
N PRO A 54 4.29 2.79 8.01
CA PRO A 54 3.75 3.57 6.89
C PRO A 54 2.40 4.21 7.21
N ASP A 55 2.15 5.36 6.59
CA ASP A 55 0.85 6.02 6.61
C ASP A 55 -0.06 5.50 5.51
N ALA A 56 0.53 5.07 4.40
CA ALA A 56 -0.20 4.49 3.28
C ALA A 56 0.59 3.32 2.72
N ILE A 57 -0.14 2.27 2.30
CA ILE A 57 0.45 1.07 1.71
C ILE A 57 -0.25 0.82 0.38
N LEU A 58 0.51 0.71 -0.70
CA LEU A 58 0.00 0.34 -2.01
C LEU A 58 0.47 -1.08 -2.31
N VAL A 59 -0.48 -2.00 -2.53
CA VAL A 59 -0.22 -3.43 -2.68
C VAL A 59 -0.66 -3.92 -4.05
N ASP A 60 0.27 -4.47 -4.82
CA ASP A 60 -0.05 -5.14 -6.08
C ASP A 60 -0.74 -6.49 -5.79
N ILE A 61 -1.72 -6.85 -6.62
CA ILE A 61 -2.43 -8.12 -6.47
C ILE A 61 -1.54 -9.29 -6.92
N ASN A 62 -0.96 -9.18 -8.11
CA ASN A 62 -0.29 -10.31 -8.77
C ASN A 62 1.20 -10.34 -8.46
N MET A 63 1.57 -11.04 -7.40
CA MET A 63 2.97 -11.23 -7.01
C MET A 63 3.24 -12.72 -6.84
N PRO A 64 4.47 -13.17 -7.16
CA PRO A 64 4.83 -14.59 -6.95
C PRO A 64 4.85 -14.94 -5.47
N GLU A 65 4.70 -16.22 -5.18
CA GLU A 65 4.67 -16.80 -3.82
C GLU A 65 3.44 -16.38 -3.01
N MET A 66 3.40 -15.15 -2.54
CA MET A 66 2.27 -14.60 -1.77
C MET A 66 1.68 -13.43 -2.55
N ASN A 67 0.45 -13.57 -3.05
CA ASN A 67 -0.20 -12.48 -3.78
C ASN A 67 -0.72 -11.41 -2.83
N GLY A 68 -1.24 -10.31 -3.40
CA GLY A 68 -1.70 -9.18 -2.61
C GLY A 68 -2.82 -9.51 -1.63
N PHE A 69 -3.73 -10.39 -2.01
CA PHE A 69 -4.82 -10.79 -1.12
C PHE A 69 -4.32 -11.61 0.07
N GLU A 70 -3.37 -12.51 -0.19
CA GLU A 70 -2.76 -13.29 0.88
C GLU A 70 -2.00 -12.40 1.85
N LEU A 71 -1.31 -11.37 1.30
CA LEU A 71 -0.64 -10.38 2.15
C LEU A 71 -1.65 -9.61 3.00
N LEU A 72 -2.78 -9.19 2.42
CA LEU A 72 -3.82 -8.51 3.18
C LEU A 72 -4.36 -9.36 4.32
N GLU A 73 -4.52 -10.66 4.10
CA GLU A 73 -4.95 -11.56 5.17
C GLU A 73 -3.99 -11.53 6.35
N GLU A 74 -2.67 -11.56 6.06
CA GLU A 74 -1.66 -11.50 7.10
C GLU A 74 -1.64 -10.14 7.80
N LEU A 75 -1.79 -9.05 7.04
CA LEU A 75 -1.85 -7.71 7.63
C LEU A 75 -3.08 -7.55 8.52
N GLN A 76 -4.20 -8.13 8.12
CA GLN A 76 -5.43 -8.03 8.92
C GLN A 76 -5.26 -8.74 10.26
N LYS A 77 -4.54 -9.86 10.30
CA LYS A 77 -4.23 -10.55 11.55
C LYS A 77 -3.36 -9.70 12.47
N LEU A 78 -2.48 -8.89 11.92
CA LEU A 78 -1.58 -8.03 12.68
C LEU A 78 -2.20 -6.68 13.05
N SER A 79 -3.34 -6.33 12.45
CA SER A 79 -3.88 -4.97 12.51
C SER A 79 -4.19 -4.47 13.92
N THR A 80 -4.52 -5.36 14.83
CA THR A 80 -4.79 -4.98 16.22
C THR A 80 -3.54 -4.51 16.96
N SER A 81 -2.36 -4.86 16.43
CA SER A 81 -1.07 -4.48 17.03
C SER A 81 -0.48 -3.22 16.38
N PHE A 82 -1.10 -2.68 15.35
CA PHE A 82 -0.58 -1.52 14.65
C PHE A 82 -0.60 -0.28 15.55
N ILE A 83 0.54 0.44 15.57
CA ILE A 83 0.65 1.67 16.37
C ILE A 83 -0.23 2.78 15.80
N LYS A 84 -0.51 2.73 14.49
CA LYS A 84 -1.44 3.63 13.82
C LYS A 84 -2.10 2.88 12.67
N LYS A 85 -3.26 3.35 12.24
CA LYS A 85 -4.03 2.69 11.18
C LYS A 85 -3.57 3.22 9.82
N PRO A 86 -2.89 2.41 9.01
CA PRO A 86 -2.46 2.86 7.68
C PRO A 86 -3.65 2.84 6.71
N HIS A 87 -3.58 3.67 5.68
CA HIS A 87 -4.50 3.60 4.56
C HIS A 87 -3.93 2.61 3.55
N ILE A 88 -4.64 1.51 3.30
CA ILE A 88 -4.17 0.44 2.44
C ILE A 88 -4.98 0.43 1.15
N TYR A 89 -4.29 0.49 0.02
CA TYR A 89 -4.90 0.46 -1.31
C TYR A 89 -4.35 -0.69 -2.11
N MET A 90 -5.25 -1.44 -2.74
CA MET A 90 -4.87 -2.49 -3.66
C MET A 90 -4.73 -1.87 -5.05
N VAL A 91 -3.65 -2.20 -5.76
CA VAL A 91 -3.36 -1.64 -7.07
C VAL A 91 -3.14 -2.77 -8.07
N THR A 92 -3.76 -2.68 -9.24
CA THR A 92 -3.67 -3.74 -10.23
C THR A 92 -3.65 -3.17 -11.65
N SER A 93 -3.00 -3.86 -12.58
CA SER A 93 -3.02 -3.49 -13.99
C SER A 93 -4.26 -4.01 -14.72
N SER A 94 -5.04 -4.88 -14.07
CA SER A 94 -6.27 -5.41 -14.66
C SER A 94 -7.40 -5.38 -13.63
N LEU A 95 -8.57 -4.83 -14.05
CA LEU A 95 -9.71 -4.65 -13.15
C LEU A 95 -10.71 -5.78 -13.39
N PHE A 96 -10.45 -6.94 -12.80
CA PHE A 96 -11.43 -8.04 -12.82
C PHE A 96 -12.47 -7.81 -11.72
N GLU A 97 -13.73 -8.01 -12.07
CA GLU A 97 -14.83 -7.84 -11.12
C GLU A 97 -14.71 -8.77 -9.92
N SER A 98 -14.21 -10.00 -10.13
CA SER A 98 -13.99 -10.96 -9.06
C SER A 98 -12.97 -10.45 -8.04
N ASP A 99 -11.90 -9.79 -8.51
CA ASP A 99 -10.88 -9.21 -7.63
C ASP A 99 -11.45 -8.03 -6.84
N ARG A 100 -12.25 -7.20 -7.50
CA ARG A 100 -12.90 -6.06 -6.86
C ARG A 100 -13.84 -6.53 -5.74
N LYS A 101 -14.62 -7.57 -6.00
CA LYS A 101 -15.52 -8.14 -5.00
C LYS A 101 -14.75 -8.75 -3.84
N ARG A 102 -13.66 -9.45 -4.12
CA ARG A 102 -12.81 -10.05 -3.09
C ARG A 102 -12.21 -8.95 -2.21
N ALA A 103 -11.77 -7.85 -2.82
CA ALA A 103 -11.20 -6.71 -2.11
C ALA A 103 -12.18 -6.14 -1.08
N GLN A 104 -13.47 -6.12 -1.40
CA GLN A 104 -14.49 -5.57 -0.50
C GLN A 104 -14.65 -6.36 0.80
N SER A 105 -14.16 -7.60 0.85
CA SER A 105 -14.25 -8.42 2.06
C SER A 105 -13.20 -8.06 3.09
N PHE A 106 -12.21 -7.22 2.75
CA PHE A 106 -11.14 -6.84 3.66
C PHE A 106 -11.45 -5.50 4.32
N SER A 107 -11.72 -5.52 5.63
CA SER A 107 -12.08 -4.30 6.37
C SER A 107 -10.91 -3.33 6.50
N ILE A 108 -9.66 -3.82 6.41
CA ILE A 108 -8.49 -2.94 6.49
C ILE A 108 -8.20 -2.21 5.19
N LEU A 109 -8.84 -2.60 4.10
CA LEU A 109 -8.59 -2.01 2.78
C LEU A 109 -9.34 -0.69 2.65
N SER A 110 -8.63 0.37 2.24
CA SER A 110 -9.22 1.70 2.05
C SER A 110 -9.73 1.90 0.63
N GLY A 111 -9.17 1.20 -0.35
CA GLY A 111 -9.60 1.35 -1.73
C GLY A 111 -8.88 0.42 -2.69
N PHE A 112 -9.28 0.52 -3.96
CA PHE A 112 -8.83 -0.34 -5.04
C PHE A 112 -8.58 0.55 -6.25
N MET A 113 -7.38 0.49 -6.84
CA MET A 113 -6.99 1.40 -7.92
C MET A 113 -6.34 0.64 -9.07
N GLU A 114 -6.46 1.20 -10.26
CA GLU A 114 -5.78 0.67 -11.45
C GLU A 114 -4.39 1.30 -11.59
N LYS A 115 -3.39 0.49 -11.95
CA LYS A 115 -2.04 0.97 -12.22
C LYS A 115 -1.93 1.56 -13.63
N PRO A 116 -1.11 2.58 -13.82
CA PRO A 116 -0.43 3.36 -12.78
C PRO A 116 -1.40 4.33 -12.11
N ILE A 117 -1.17 4.60 -10.83
CA ILE A 117 -2.02 5.54 -10.11
C ILE A 117 -1.80 6.96 -10.63
N SER A 118 -2.87 7.75 -10.64
CA SER A 118 -2.82 9.12 -11.14
C SER A 118 -2.43 10.11 -10.03
N ALA A 119 -2.05 11.32 -10.44
CA ALA A 119 -1.78 12.41 -9.51
C ALA A 119 -3.01 12.71 -8.63
N ASP A 120 -4.21 12.67 -9.23
CA ASP A 120 -5.45 12.91 -8.47
C ASP A 120 -5.67 11.83 -7.41
N GLN A 121 -5.38 10.57 -7.73
CA GLN A 121 -5.49 9.48 -6.76
C GLN A 121 -4.47 9.64 -5.63
N VAL A 122 -3.25 10.04 -5.94
CA VAL A 122 -2.23 10.33 -4.92
C VAL A 122 -2.71 11.44 -4.01
N GLN A 123 -3.27 12.51 -4.58
CA GLN A 123 -3.79 13.61 -3.77
C GLN A 123 -4.90 13.14 -2.83
N THR A 124 -5.77 12.26 -3.31
CA THR A 124 -6.84 11.68 -2.48
C THR A 124 -6.25 10.91 -1.30
N VAL A 125 -5.22 10.09 -1.55
CA VAL A 125 -4.56 9.33 -0.48
C VAL A 125 -3.95 10.28 0.55
N ILE A 126 -3.24 11.31 0.09
CA ILE A 126 -2.63 12.30 0.99
C ILE A 126 -3.69 13.01 1.83
N ASN A 127 -4.81 13.40 1.20
CA ASN A 127 -5.90 14.04 1.92
C ASN A 127 -6.47 13.13 3.00
N GLN A 128 -6.60 11.83 2.74
CA GLN A 128 -7.07 10.88 3.72
C GLN A 128 -6.10 10.73 4.90
N ILE A 129 -4.80 10.68 4.61
CA ILE A 129 -3.79 10.63 5.68
C ILE A 129 -3.90 11.88 6.55
N ASN A 130 -4.02 13.04 5.93
CA ASN A 130 -4.01 14.32 6.64
C ASN A 130 -5.32 14.62 7.39
N SER A 131 -6.38 13.86 7.12
CA SER A 131 -7.69 14.10 7.74
C SER A 131 -7.86 13.38 9.08
N ARG A 132 -6.87 12.63 9.53
CA ARG A 132 -6.91 11.92 10.82
C ARG A 132 -6.96 12.85 12.01
#